data_81f13152c4857b6b4008cce1cba292af
#
_entry.id   81f13152c4857b6b4008cce1cba292af
#
_cell.length_a   1.000
_cell.length_b   1.000
_cell.length_c   1.000
_cell.angle_alpha   90.00
_cell.angle_beta   90.00
_cell.angle_gamma   90.00
#
_symmetry.space_group_name_H-M   'P 1'
#
loop_
_entity.id
_entity.type
_entity.pdbx_description
1 polymer ?
#
loop_
_entity_poly.entity_id
_entity_poly.type
_entity_poly.pdbx_seq_one_letter_code
_entity_poly.pdbx_strand_id
1 'polypeptide(L)'
;MKRLFLILLAFAIIACNKNGENNAKKIDSTKIIDSMNVVIKKHNDSIRALKSKNNFDDLSGSHQLTFTNDEGLNFSGTVNFTKIMSDGYEVKGNAKSGKNILIIDGKADRVSPKHINFYGKITQTINGKTESKSNSNTFRDEGKGEFFRLQQKINAQGFVDYINIWK
;
A
#
# COMPACT_ATOMS: atom_id res chain seq x y z
N MET A 1 43.40 48.95 -23.56
CA MET A 1 42.23 48.09 -23.67
C MET A 1 41.06 48.57 -22.80
N LYS A 2 40.82 49.88 -22.73
CA LYS A 2 39.71 50.48 -21.95
C LYS A 2 38.71 51.30 -22.79
N ARG A 3 38.79 51.25 -24.11
CA ARG A 3 37.91 52.02 -25.02
C ARG A 3 36.95 51.16 -25.86
N LEU A 4 36.97 49.82 -25.71
CA LEU A 4 36.11 48.93 -26.47
C LEU A 4 34.80 48.53 -25.76
N PHE A 5 34.64 48.91 -24.46
CA PHE A 5 33.49 48.56 -23.64
C PHE A 5 32.33 49.57 -23.67
N LEU A 6 32.58 50.78 -24.26
CA LEU A 6 31.60 51.88 -24.27
C LEU A 6 30.69 51.92 -25.52
N ILE A 7 30.94 51.04 -26.54
CA ILE A 7 30.14 51.02 -27.77
C ILE A 7 29.02 49.98 -27.72
N LEU A 8 29.08 49.04 -26.75
CA LEU A 8 28.07 47.96 -26.66
C LEU A 8 26.83 48.35 -25.84
N LEU A 9 26.84 49.54 -25.17
CA LEU A 9 25.71 50.00 -24.31
C LEU A 9 24.72 50.91 -25.01
N ALA A 10 24.95 51.26 -26.28
CA ALA A 10 24.11 52.26 -27.01
C ALA A 10 23.04 51.61 -27.93
N PHE A 11 22.97 50.27 -28.01
CA PHE A 11 21.99 49.59 -28.89
C PHE A 11 20.75 49.03 -28.19
N ALA A 12 20.58 49.27 -26.87
CA ALA A 12 19.49 48.65 -26.10
C ALA A 12 18.25 49.53 -25.92
N ILE A 13 18.15 50.71 -26.60
CA ILE A 13 17.04 51.66 -26.28
C ILE A 13 16.15 51.96 -27.51
N ILE A 14 16.18 51.18 -28.59
CA ILE A 14 15.30 51.42 -29.74
C ILE A 14 14.40 50.19 -30.02
N ALA A 15 13.71 49.68 -29.01
CA ALA A 15 12.73 48.63 -29.21
C ALA A 15 11.49 48.80 -28.32
N CYS A 16 10.99 50.01 -28.19
CA CYS A 16 9.69 50.24 -27.57
C CYS A 16 9.00 51.43 -28.22
N ASN A 17 8.54 51.30 -29.43
CA ASN A 17 7.39 52.08 -29.90
C ASN A 17 6.87 51.50 -31.24
N LYS A 18 5.99 50.49 -31.11
CA LYS A 18 5.01 50.17 -32.15
C LYS A 18 3.65 50.12 -31.47
N ASN A 19 2.92 51.21 -31.53
CA ASN A 19 1.47 51.21 -31.50
C ASN A 19 0.97 50.34 -32.65
N GLY A 20 0.88 49.06 -32.43
CA GLY A 20 0.11 48.13 -33.24
C GLY A 20 -1.15 47.84 -32.43
N GLU A 21 -2.29 48.28 -32.89
CA GLU A 21 -3.59 47.75 -32.49
C GLU A 21 -3.58 46.24 -32.76
N ASN A 22 -3.00 45.50 -31.85
CA ASN A 22 -3.21 44.06 -31.81
C ASN A 22 -4.56 43.86 -31.14
N ASN A 23 -5.59 43.59 -31.95
CA ASN A 23 -6.76 42.82 -31.55
C ASN A 23 -6.30 41.41 -31.12
N ALA A 24 -5.43 41.37 -30.14
CA ALA A 24 -5.15 40.16 -29.37
C ALA A 24 -6.47 39.84 -28.66
N LYS A 25 -7.21 38.88 -29.21
CA LYS A 25 -8.36 38.24 -28.60
C LYS A 25 -7.94 37.98 -27.13
N LYS A 26 -8.48 38.79 -26.22
CA LYS A 26 -8.18 38.66 -24.80
C LYS A 26 -8.50 37.23 -24.42
N ILE A 27 -7.45 36.40 -24.32
CA ILE A 27 -7.61 35.00 -23.98
C ILE A 27 -8.19 34.99 -22.56
N ASP A 28 -9.41 34.51 -22.43
CA ASP A 28 -10.10 34.40 -21.17
C ASP A 28 -9.38 33.36 -20.31
N SER A 29 -8.45 33.86 -19.49
CA SER A 29 -7.62 33.04 -18.60
C SER A 29 -8.48 32.17 -17.70
N THR A 30 -9.68 32.62 -17.34
CA THR A 30 -10.62 31.85 -16.51
C THR A 30 -11.07 30.57 -17.23
N LYS A 31 -11.42 30.66 -18.51
CA LYS A 31 -11.82 29.50 -19.30
C LYS A 31 -10.69 28.50 -19.46
N ILE A 32 -9.45 28.99 -19.59
CA ILE A 32 -8.27 28.10 -19.67
C ILE A 32 -8.08 27.38 -18.35
N ILE A 33 -8.13 28.11 -17.23
CA ILE A 33 -8.00 27.53 -15.89
C ILE A 33 -9.10 26.49 -15.65
N ASP A 34 -10.35 26.81 -15.99
CA ASP A 34 -11.48 25.87 -15.82
C ASP A 34 -11.28 24.60 -16.66
N SER A 35 -10.85 24.75 -17.93
CA SER A 35 -10.58 23.59 -18.79
C SER A 35 -9.42 22.75 -18.25
N MET A 36 -8.36 23.36 -17.74
CA MET A 36 -7.23 22.65 -17.10
C MET A 36 -7.68 21.92 -15.84
N ASN A 37 -8.50 22.54 -15.00
CA ASN A 37 -9.03 21.90 -13.79
C ASN A 37 -9.88 20.68 -14.10
N VAL A 38 -10.70 20.73 -15.17
CA VAL A 38 -11.47 19.57 -15.64
C VAL A 38 -10.55 18.44 -16.11
N VAL A 39 -9.49 18.75 -16.85
CA VAL A 39 -8.51 17.76 -17.32
C VAL A 39 -7.76 17.14 -16.14
N ILE A 40 -7.29 17.96 -15.19
CA ILE A 40 -6.60 17.51 -13.97
C ILE A 40 -7.51 16.57 -13.16
N LYS A 41 -8.78 16.96 -12.97
CA LYS A 41 -9.75 16.12 -12.26
C LYS A 41 -9.92 14.77 -12.94
N LYS A 42 -10.12 14.76 -14.27
CA LYS A 42 -10.25 13.51 -15.04
C LYS A 42 -9.01 12.61 -14.93
N HIS A 43 -7.82 13.18 -14.99
CA HIS A 43 -6.58 12.44 -14.80
C HIS A 43 -6.46 11.88 -13.39
N ASN A 44 -6.78 12.67 -12.37
CA ASN A 44 -6.74 12.22 -10.98
C ASN A 44 -7.75 11.09 -10.71
N ASP A 45 -8.96 11.18 -11.28
CA ASP A 45 -9.97 10.13 -11.16
C ASP A 45 -9.52 8.83 -11.87
N SER A 46 -8.89 8.95 -13.06
CA SER A 46 -8.31 7.81 -13.78
C SER A 46 -7.16 7.15 -12.99
N ILE A 47 -6.26 7.96 -12.42
CA ILE A 47 -5.17 7.45 -11.57
C ILE A 47 -5.73 6.74 -10.34
N ARG A 48 -6.77 7.31 -9.70
CA ARG A 48 -7.43 6.69 -8.55
C ARG A 48 -8.07 5.36 -8.91
N ALA A 49 -8.76 5.29 -10.05
CA ALA A 49 -9.37 4.05 -10.56
C ALA A 49 -8.32 2.96 -10.83
N LEU A 50 -7.19 3.32 -11.46
CA LEU A 50 -6.09 2.39 -11.70
C LEU A 50 -5.45 1.90 -10.39
N LYS A 51 -5.23 2.80 -9.43
CA LYS A 51 -4.66 2.46 -8.10
C LYS A 51 -5.61 1.60 -7.25
N SER A 52 -6.90 1.57 -7.54
CA SER A 52 -7.88 0.74 -6.82
C SER A 52 -8.05 -0.65 -7.42
N LYS A 53 -7.57 -0.89 -8.65
CA LYS A 53 -7.69 -2.18 -9.31
C LYS A 53 -6.61 -3.13 -8.80
N ASN A 54 -7.01 -4.30 -8.31
CA ASN A 54 -6.08 -5.36 -7.93
C ASN A 54 -5.43 -6.00 -9.16
N ASN A 55 -4.16 -6.42 -9.01
CA ASN A 55 -3.45 -7.26 -9.97
C ASN A 55 -3.71 -8.75 -9.70
N PHE A 56 -4.10 -9.08 -8.47
CA PHE A 56 -4.41 -10.44 -8.01
C PHE A 56 -5.86 -10.50 -7.50
N ASP A 57 -6.33 -11.72 -7.18
CA ASP A 57 -7.66 -11.91 -6.59
C ASP A 57 -7.81 -11.10 -5.32
N ASP A 58 -8.96 -10.51 -5.10
CA ASP A 58 -9.23 -9.67 -3.95
C ASP A 58 -9.29 -10.51 -2.66
N LEU A 59 -8.54 -10.08 -1.65
CA LEU A 59 -8.56 -10.68 -0.32
C LEU A 59 -9.45 -9.91 0.66
N SER A 60 -10.21 -8.91 0.19
CA SER A 60 -11.10 -8.15 1.07
C SER A 60 -12.13 -9.05 1.73
N GLY A 61 -12.35 -8.83 3.02
CA GLY A 61 -13.36 -9.57 3.77
C GLY A 61 -12.82 -10.33 4.95
N SER A 62 -13.64 -11.23 5.48
CA SER A 62 -13.33 -12.05 6.64
C SER A 62 -12.87 -13.43 6.21
N HIS A 63 -11.72 -13.85 6.71
CA HIS A 63 -11.11 -15.14 6.47
C HIS A 63 -10.95 -15.91 7.77
N GLN A 64 -10.95 -17.24 7.69
CA GLN A 64 -10.63 -18.05 8.86
C GLN A 64 -9.15 -17.95 9.17
N LEU A 65 -8.82 -17.73 10.45
CA LEU A 65 -7.47 -17.75 10.99
C LEU A 65 -7.32 -19.01 11.83
N THR A 66 -6.28 -19.83 11.59
CA THR A 66 -6.02 -21.02 12.39
C THR A 66 -4.60 -21.02 12.94
N PHE A 67 -4.46 -21.57 14.14
CA PHE A 67 -3.20 -21.87 14.80
C PHE A 67 -3.13 -23.36 15.07
N THR A 68 -2.00 -23.99 14.73
CA THR A 68 -1.68 -25.36 15.13
C THR A 68 -0.20 -25.47 15.49
N ASN A 69 0.16 -26.34 16.42
CA ASN A 69 1.55 -26.64 16.73
C ASN A 69 1.81 -28.16 16.81
N ASP A 70 3.07 -28.55 16.95
CA ASP A 70 3.49 -29.95 17.02
C ASP A 70 3.05 -30.65 18.33
N GLU A 71 2.66 -29.88 19.34
CA GLU A 71 2.12 -30.40 20.63
C GLU A 71 0.62 -30.78 20.53
N GLY A 72 0.00 -30.63 19.36
CA GLY A 72 -1.40 -30.93 19.12
C GLY A 72 -2.38 -29.82 19.50
N LEU A 73 -1.90 -28.66 19.87
CA LEU A 73 -2.75 -27.49 20.12
C LEU A 73 -3.32 -27.00 18.78
N ASN A 74 -4.65 -26.84 18.73
CA ASN A 74 -5.35 -26.33 17.56
C ASN A 74 -6.47 -25.39 18.00
N PHE A 75 -6.52 -24.20 17.42
CA PHE A 75 -7.63 -23.25 17.62
C PHE A 75 -7.79 -22.32 16.41
N SER A 76 -8.96 -21.72 16.32
CA SER A 76 -9.31 -20.88 15.18
C SER A 76 -10.02 -19.60 15.62
N GLY A 77 -10.11 -18.69 14.67
CA GLY A 77 -10.80 -17.42 14.78
C GLY A 77 -10.94 -16.79 13.39
N THR A 78 -10.93 -15.47 13.35
CA THR A 78 -11.13 -14.71 12.11
C THR A 78 -10.05 -13.65 11.93
N VAL A 79 -9.74 -13.34 10.67
CA VAL A 79 -8.92 -12.22 10.27
C VAL A 79 -9.65 -11.46 9.16
N ASN A 80 -9.73 -10.14 9.28
CA ASN A 80 -10.38 -9.26 8.31
C ASN A 80 -9.31 -8.51 7.51
N PHE A 81 -9.50 -8.50 6.20
CA PHE A 81 -8.72 -7.71 5.26
C PHE A 81 -9.58 -6.55 4.78
N THR A 82 -9.18 -5.33 5.11
CA THR A 82 -9.81 -4.09 4.64
C THR A 82 -8.93 -3.48 3.56
N LYS A 83 -9.44 -3.40 2.33
CA LYS A 83 -8.70 -2.86 1.19
C LYS A 83 -8.38 -1.38 1.41
N ILE A 84 -7.11 -1.00 1.23
CA ILE A 84 -6.61 0.38 1.31
C ILE A 84 -6.02 0.88 0.00
N MET A 85 -5.54 -0.02 -0.86
CA MET A 85 -5.03 0.27 -2.20
C MET A 85 -5.06 -0.99 -3.08
N SER A 86 -4.57 -0.91 -4.34
CA SER A 86 -4.36 -2.09 -5.18
C SER A 86 -3.52 -3.12 -4.44
N ASP A 87 -4.05 -4.34 -4.31
CA ASP A 87 -3.41 -5.47 -3.62
C ASP A 87 -2.93 -5.19 -2.18
N GLY A 88 -3.30 -4.03 -1.59
CA GLY A 88 -2.89 -3.60 -0.26
C GLY A 88 -4.06 -3.55 0.71
N TYR A 89 -3.85 -4.04 1.93
CA TYR A 89 -4.89 -4.25 2.94
C TYR A 89 -4.44 -3.84 4.34
N GLU A 90 -5.35 -3.29 5.13
CA GLU A 90 -5.26 -3.33 6.58
C GLU A 90 -5.74 -4.70 7.06
N VAL A 91 -5.02 -5.33 8.00
CA VAL A 91 -5.28 -6.70 8.45
C VAL A 91 -5.42 -6.71 9.96
N LYS A 92 -6.57 -7.16 10.44
CA LYS A 92 -6.84 -7.34 11.87
C LYS A 92 -7.52 -8.68 12.11
N GLY A 93 -6.99 -9.46 13.03
CA GLY A 93 -7.54 -10.76 13.33
C GLY A 93 -7.20 -11.29 14.69
N ASN A 94 -8.03 -12.20 15.17
CA ASN A 94 -7.76 -12.96 16.37
C ASN A 94 -8.28 -14.39 16.26
N ALA A 95 -7.58 -15.30 16.98
CA ALA A 95 -8.05 -16.65 17.23
C ALA A 95 -7.83 -16.96 18.71
N LYS A 96 -8.71 -17.77 19.33
CA LYS A 96 -8.70 -18.00 20.76
C LYS A 96 -9.20 -19.39 21.12
N SER A 97 -8.55 -20.01 22.13
CA SER A 97 -9.05 -21.20 22.82
C SER A 97 -8.63 -21.16 24.30
N GLY A 98 -9.59 -20.96 25.18
CA GLY A 98 -9.32 -20.76 26.61
C GLY A 98 -8.38 -19.57 26.85
N LYS A 99 -7.19 -19.85 27.39
CA LYS A 99 -6.14 -18.85 27.66
C LYS A 99 -5.17 -18.66 26.48
N ASN A 100 -5.28 -19.49 25.45
CA ASN A 100 -4.44 -19.39 24.25
C ASN A 100 -5.04 -18.39 23.28
N ILE A 101 -4.24 -17.43 22.82
CA ILE A 101 -4.68 -16.32 21.99
C ILE A 101 -3.64 -16.08 20.89
N LEU A 102 -4.12 -15.86 19.65
CA LEU A 102 -3.34 -15.34 18.55
C LEU A 102 -3.98 -14.01 18.11
N ILE A 103 -3.17 -12.97 17.94
CA ILE A 103 -3.61 -11.66 17.43
C ILE A 103 -2.72 -11.29 16.24
N ILE A 104 -3.34 -10.82 15.17
CA ILE A 104 -2.67 -10.26 13.99
C ILE A 104 -3.18 -8.84 13.80
N ASP A 105 -2.27 -7.86 13.74
CA ASP A 105 -2.59 -6.45 13.53
C ASP A 105 -1.51 -5.78 12.68
N GLY A 106 -1.89 -5.24 11.52
CA GLY A 106 -0.96 -4.58 10.61
C GLY A 106 -1.51 -4.31 9.23
N LYS A 107 -0.61 -4.32 8.26
CA LYS A 107 -0.91 -4.16 6.83
C LYS A 107 -0.35 -5.33 6.05
N ALA A 108 -0.94 -5.59 4.90
CA ALA A 108 -0.48 -6.65 4.01
C ALA A 108 -0.55 -6.21 2.56
N ASP A 109 0.43 -6.65 1.77
CA ASP A 109 0.47 -6.50 0.33
C ASP A 109 0.46 -7.89 -0.32
N ARG A 110 -0.51 -8.12 -1.22
CA ARG A 110 -0.50 -9.31 -2.06
C ARG A 110 0.47 -9.10 -3.21
N VAL A 111 1.64 -9.74 -3.16
CA VAL A 111 2.73 -9.51 -4.12
C VAL A 111 2.78 -10.56 -5.22
N SER A 112 2.01 -11.65 -5.09
CA SER A 112 1.82 -12.67 -6.11
C SER A 112 0.56 -13.50 -5.82
N PRO A 113 0.13 -14.39 -6.75
CA PRO A 113 -0.97 -15.32 -6.47
C PRO A 113 -0.74 -16.18 -5.22
N LYS A 114 0.52 -16.42 -4.85
CA LYS A 114 0.92 -17.32 -3.76
C LYS A 114 1.56 -16.65 -2.55
N HIS A 115 1.78 -15.31 -2.56
CA HIS A 115 2.50 -14.63 -1.49
C HIS A 115 1.79 -13.37 -1.04
N ILE A 116 1.72 -13.23 0.30
CA ILE A 116 1.27 -12.04 1.01
C ILE A 116 2.42 -11.60 1.91
N ASN A 117 2.93 -10.39 1.73
CA ASN A 117 3.84 -9.75 2.66
C ASN A 117 3.02 -9.02 3.72
N PHE A 118 3.28 -9.35 4.98
CA PHE A 118 2.60 -8.76 6.13
C PHE A 118 3.58 -7.87 6.91
N TYR A 119 3.16 -6.66 7.22
CA TYR A 119 3.91 -5.64 7.96
C TYR A 119 3.12 -5.25 9.20
N GLY A 120 3.52 -5.75 10.34
CA GLY A 120 2.80 -5.52 11.57
C GLY A 120 3.21 -6.45 12.68
N LYS A 121 2.32 -6.64 13.63
CA LYS A 121 2.56 -7.44 14.82
C LYS A 121 1.70 -8.71 14.81
N ILE A 122 2.34 -9.85 15.01
CA ILE A 122 1.70 -11.12 15.30
C ILE A 122 2.04 -11.46 16.74
N THR A 123 1.05 -11.50 17.61
CA THR A 123 1.21 -11.83 19.03
C THR A 123 0.52 -13.15 19.32
N GLN A 124 1.23 -14.07 19.92
CA GLN A 124 0.68 -15.33 20.38
C GLN A 124 0.93 -15.48 21.89
N THR A 125 -0.10 -15.89 22.62
CA THR A 125 -0.01 -16.30 24.02
C THR A 125 -0.42 -17.77 24.08
N ILE A 126 0.55 -18.65 24.35
CA ILE A 126 0.35 -20.10 24.39
C ILE A 126 0.80 -20.60 25.74
N ASN A 127 -0.08 -21.31 26.46
CA ASN A 127 0.20 -21.85 27.79
C ASN A 127 0.76 -20.79 28.75
N GLY A 128 0.25 -19.56 28.71
CA GLY A 128 0.66 -18.42 29.54
C GLY A 128 1.97 -17.73 29.11
N LYS A 129 2.64 -18.19 28.07
CA LYS A 129 3.82 -17.54 27.49
C LYS A 129 3.41 -16.68 26.30
N THR A 130 3.83 -15.41 26.31
CA THR A 130 3.54 -14.45 25.21
C THR A 130 4.77 -14.23 24.38
N GLU A 131 4.60 -14.35 23.07
CA GLU A 131 5.60 -14.05 22.06
C GLU A 131 5.03 -13.08 21.02
N SER A 132 5.86 -12.21 20.48
CA SER A 132 5.48 -11.30 19.41
C SER A 132 6.52 -11.32 18.29
N LYS A 133 6.03 -11.47 17.05
CA LYS A 133 6.80 -11.29 15.83
C LYS A 133 6.42 -9.94 15.27
N SER A 134 7.35 -9.00 15.33
CA SER A 134 7.21 -7.67 14.71
C SER A 134 8.07 -7.64 13.44
N ASN A 135 7.78 -6.76 12.51
CA ASN A 135 8.45 -6.56 11.23
C ASN A 135 7.77 -7.26 10.03
N SER A 136 8.52 -7.44 8.96
CA SER A 136 8.02 -8.09 7.74
C SER A 136 7.93 -9.60 7.92
N ASN A 137 6.77 -10.14 7.68
CA ASN A 137 6.48 -11.57 7.68
C ASN A 137 5.88 -11.95 6.33
N THR A 138 6.08 -13.17 5.87
CA THR A 138 5.49 -13.67 4.62
C THR A 138 4.52 -14.79 4.91
N PHE A 139 3.31 -14.68 4.38
CA PHE A 139 2.37 -15.79 4.26
C PHE A 139 2.42 -16.34 2.84
N ARG A 140 2.57 -17.65 2.71
CA ARG A 140 2.71 -18.34 1.42
C ARG A 140 1.68 -19.45 1.25
N ASP A 141 1.09 -19.50 0.07
CA ASP A 141 0.39 -20.70 -0.41
C ASP A 141 1.41 -21.78 -0.80
N GLU A 142 1.50 -22.82 0.01
CA GLU A 142 2.42 -23.95 -0.19
C GLU A 142 1.82 -25.04 -1.11
N GLY A 143 0.59 -24.83 -1.63
CA GLY A 143 -0.12 -25.84 -2.41
C GLY A 143 -0.60 -27.03 -1.60
N LYS A 144 -0.70 -26.90 -0.27
CA LYS A 144 -1.11 -27.95 0.67
C LYS A 144 -2.55 -27.79 1.15
N GLY A 145 -3.31 -26.89 0.54
CA GLY A 145 -4.70 -26.55 0.87
C GLY A 145 -5.03 -25.12 0.48
N GLU A 146 -6.26 -24.70 0.72
CA GLU A 146 -6.78 -23.38 0.37
C GLU A 146 -6.43 -22.33 1.45
N PHE A 147 -5.14 -22.21 1.78
CA PHE A 147 -4.67 -21.25 2.77
C PHE A 147 -3.28 -20.67 2.46
N PHE A 148 -3.02 -19.50 3.01
CA PHE A 148 -1.68 -18.91 3.09
C PHE A 148 -1.11 -19.20 4.48
N ARG A 149 0.12 -19.72 4.55
CA ARG A 149 0.82 -20.09 5.78
C ARG A 149 1.96 -19.14 6.09
N LEU A 150 2.05 -18.71 7.36
CA LEU A 150 3.19 -17.94 7.85
C LEU A 150 4.50 -18.75 7.66
N GLN A 151 5.51 -18.12 7.06
CA GLN A 151 6.78 -18.80 6.77
C GLN A 151 7.74 -18.82 7.95
N GLN A 152 7.63 -17.89 8.87
CA GLN A 152 8.39 -17.88 10.13
C GLN A 152 7.73 -18.82 11.14
N LYS A 153 7.92 -20.12 10.96
CA LYS A 153 7.23 -21.18 11.71
C LYS A 153 7.83 -21.47 13.07
N ILE A 154 9.12 -21.17 13.28
CA ILE A 154 9.81 -21.48 14.53
C ILE A 154 9.49 -20.38 15.56
N ASN A 155 9.04 -20.80 16.75
CA ASN A 155 8.80 -19.92 17.88
C ASN A 155 10.08 -19.72 18.73
N ALA A 156 10.04 -18.86 19.75
CA ALA A 156 11.19 -18.55 20.60
C ALA A 156 11.73 -19.76 21.40
N GLN A 157 10.91 -20.81 21.54
CA GLN A 157 11.28 -22.05 22.21
C GLN A 157 11.86 -23.11 21.26
N GLY A 158 11.90 -22.84 19.95
CA GLY A 158 12.41 -23.74 18.92
C GLY A 158 11.38 -24.74 18.38
N PHE A 159 10.11 -24.63 18.77
CA PHE A 159 9.03 -25.45 18.27
C PHE A 159 8.39 -24.87 17.01
N VAL A 160 7.67 -25.71 16.25
CA VAL A 160 7.01 -25.28 15.01
C VAL A 160 5.57 -24.90 15.30
N ASP A 161 5.23 -23.64 14.96
CA ASP A 161 3.87 -23.11 14.98
C ASP A 161 3.39 -22.86 13.55
N TYR A 162 2.19 -23.32 13.22
CA TYR A 162 1.54 -23.08 11.95
C TYR A 162 0.41 -22.09 12.13
N ILE A 163 0.55 -20.91 11.51
CA ILE A 163 -0.49 -19.89 11.44
C ILE A 163 -0.95 -19.82 9.99
N ASN A 164 -2.24 -20.13 9.74
CA ASN A 164 -2.80 -20.14 8.41
C ASN A 164 -3.95 -19.14 8.31
N ILE A 165 -4.03 -18.47 7.15
CA ILE A 165 -5.14 -17.64 6.71
C ILE A 165 -5.79 -18.37 5.55
N TRP A 166 -7.03 -18.79 5.72
CA TRP A 166 -7.80 -19.54 4.71
C TRP A 166 -8.38 -18.58 3.67
N LYS A 167 -8.40 -19.03 2.42
CA LYS A 167 -8.93 -18.27 1.28
C LYS A 167 -10.44 -18.17 1.28
#